data_911e8e0f179e2b2298e34907adf67be5
#
_entry.id   911e8e0f179e2b2298e34907adf67be5
#
_cell.length_a   1.000
_cell.length_b   1.000
_cell.length_c   1.000
_cell.angle_alpha   90.00
_cell.angle_beta   90.00
_cell.angle_gamma   90.00
#
_symmetry.space_group_name_H-M   'P 1'
#
loop_
_entity.id
_entity.type
_entity.pdbx_description
1 polymer ?
#
loop_
_entity_poly.entity_id
_entity_poly.type
_entity_poly.pdbx_seq_one_letter_code
_entity_poly.pdbx_strand_id
1 'polypeptide(L)'
;MAFLALTAGVAPLAAQAPTSDRVAKAMSQQRTVLPPACKSAVTGTSKISDILTDLRAATSQSDPAKRASALNGVKQKSEQAIQTGNQANNAAAWIYLGRTDLYAGDVAGADSAFSQAEKIAPDCRDETDRWRQMAWAPLVNDGITFANGNKPDSARALFLQANTIYRGSPSAFLNLGVIYANQGQNDTAATYFKQAADIASKDTSFADEQKFATLNLGVVLNRQKKYDEAIVPLEQYRKMAPTDTSGGKALHAAYCGTNQNDKAQALEKQQSLPPCSVAGGDAGNLVEKGVAAFNANNFVQAADLFGQAYAKQPYNHDALLNQATSYFKSKNGPKLVEAATPLVALEPMNEVALQLLEQGYKETKQLDKQVATVTRRRALPVKLETKNIAISPTDIKIGMTATGRDARDSKDAPLKPAPVNLTFEMLGADGAVVATQDLTVPPLQAGATQDVTVAAQANGINGWRYKVKS
;
A
#
# COMPACT_ATOMS: atom_id res chain seq x y z
N MET A 1 -9.06 -2.05 0.10
CA MET A 1 -8.12 -1.12 -0.59
C MET A 1 -7.19 -1.96 -1.44
N ALA A 2 -7.23 -1.77 -2.75
CA ALA A 2 -6.49 -2.56 -3.71
C ALA A 2 -4.99 -2.27 -3.60
N PHE A 3 -4.20 -3.31 -3.34
CA PHE A 3 -2.74 -3.26 -3.53
C PHE A 3 -2.49 -3.22 -5.04
N LEU A 4 -1.96 -2.10 -5.55
CA LEU A 4 -1.45 -2.05 -6.92
C LEU A 4 -0.20 -2.93 -7.01
N ALA A 5 -0.30 -4.05 -7.73
CA ALA A 5 0.85 -4.87 -8.11
C ALA A 5 1.68 -4.10 -9.15
N LEU A 6 2.88 -3.69 -8.77
CA LEU A 6 3.87 -3.09 -9.66
C LEU A 6 4.68 -4.19 -10.36
N THR A 7 4.51 -4.34 -11.67
CA THR A 7 5.37 -5.21 -12.49
C THR A 7 6.65 -4.44 -12.87
N ALA A 8 7.79 -4.92 -12.39
CA ALA A 8 9.10 -4.36 -12.76
C ALA A 8 9.52 -4.83 -14.16
N GLY A 9 9.37 -3.96 -15.15
CA GLY A 9 10.10 -4.03 -16.41
C GLY A 9 11.29 -3.08 -16.34
N VAL A 10 12.52 -3.59 -16.48
CA VAL A 10 13.73 -2.76 -16.53
C VAL A 10 13.78 -2.07 -17.87
N ALA A 11 13.33 -0.81 -17.93
CA ALA A 11 13.59 0.08 -19.05
C ALA A 11 14.86 0.92 -18.75
N PRO A 12 15.68 1.29 -19.78
CA PRO A 12 16.89 2.04 -19.55
C PRO A 12 16.59 3.42 -18.97
N LEU A 13 17.38 3.82 -17.96
CA LEU A 13 17.34 5.15 -17.34
C LEU A 13 17.51 6.23 -18.40
N ALA A 14 16.42 6.81 -18.86
CA ALA A 14 16.49 8.14 -19.47
C ALA A 14 16.99 9.11 -18.38
N ALA A 15 18.04 9.86 -18.68
CA ALA A 15 18.63 10.83 -17.76
C ALA A 15 17.54 11.78 -17.26
N GLN A 16 17.12 11.57 -16.01
CA GLN A 16 16.18 12.45 -15.33
C GLN A 16 16.95 13.68 -14.89
N ALA A 17 16.36 14.87 -15.06
CA ALA A 17 16.95 16.09 -14.54
C ALA A 17 17.36 15.89 -13.07
N PRO A 18 18.58 16.29 -12.67
CA PRO A 18 19.05 16.17 -11.30
C PRO A 18 18.00 16.73 -10.33
N THR A 19 17.89 16.15 -9.16
CA THR A 19 16.94 16.62 -8.13
C THR A 19 17.16 18.08 -7.75
N SER A 20 18.41 18.56 -7.82
CA SER A 20 18.82 19.96 -7.68
C SER A 20 18.07 20.92 -8.61
N ASP A 21 17.84 20.52 -9.86
CA ASP A 21 17.18 21.39 -10.85
C ASP A 21 15.70 21.62 -10.51
N ARG A 22 15.05 20.71 -9.81
CA ARG A 22 13.64 20.80 -9.42
C ARG A 22 13.43 21.85 -8.34
N VAL A 23 14.26 21.82 -7.31
CA VAL A 23 14.23 22.81 -6.23
C VAL A 23 14.62 24.18 -6.80
N ALA A 24 15.71 24.27 -7.54
CA ALA A 24 16.14 25.51 -8.19
C ALA A 24 15.04 26.11 -9.09
N LYS A 25 14.33 25.27 -9.86
CA LYS A 25 13.20 25.68 -10.71
C LYS A 25 12.04 26.20 -9.86
N ALA A 26 11.65 25.51 -8.80
CA ALA A 26 10.58 25.96 -7.92
C ALA A 26 10.95 27.28 -7.22
N MET A 27 12.16 27.36 -6.69
CA MET A 27 12.68 28.57 -6.06
C MET A 27 12.78 29.76 -7.02
N SER A 28 13.06 29.52 -8.29
CA SER A 28 13.15 30.60 -9.30
C SER A 28 11.82 31.35 -9.54
N GLN A 29 10.70 30.79 -9.07
CA GLN A 29 9.39 31.46 -9.07
C GLN A 29 9.27 32.47 -7.94
N GLN A 30 10.10 32.37 -6.90
CA GLN A 30 10.15 33.30 -5.77
C GLN A 30 11.11 34.45 -6.10
N ARG A 31 10.61 35.48 -6.81
CA ARG A 31 11.44 36.60 -7.27
C ARG A 31 11.70 37.64 -6.19
N THR A 32 10.91 37.67 -5.11
CA THR A 32 11.05 38.69 -4.07
C THR A 32 11.84 38.10 -2.91
N VAL A 33 13.07 38.59 -2.71
CA VAL A 33 13.91 38.26 -1.58
C VAL A 33 13.82 39.36 -0.55
N LEU A 34 13.14 39.10 0.56
CA LEU A 34 13.03 40.03 1.70
C LEU A 34 14.12 39.74 2.74
N PRO A 35 14.49 40.72 3.58
CA PRO A 35 15.29 40.44 4.77
C PRO A 35 14.63 39.38 5.66
N PRO A 36 15.40 38.60 6.45
CA PRO A 36 14.82 37.72 7.44
C PRO A 36 13.91 38.48 8.41
N ALA A 37 12.77 37.86 8.75
CA ALA A 37 11.79 38.48 9.64
C ALA A 37 12.10 38.26 11.12
N CYS A 38 13.01 37.33 11.48
CA CYS A 38 13.40 37.07 12.87
C CYS A 38 14.22 38.21 13.43
N LYS A 39 13.92 38.57 14.69
CA LYS A 39 14.49 39.77 15.34
C LYS A 39 15.99 39.66 15.57
N SER A 40 16.48 38.46 15.83
CA SER A 40 17.91 38.22 16.16
C SER A 40 18.80 38.15 14.89
N ALA A 41 18.24 38.20 13.69
CA ALA A 41 19.01 38.25 12.44
C ALA A 41 19.43 39.69 12.15
N VAL A 42 20.71 40.00 12.38
CA VAL A 42 21.24 41.36 12.17
C VAL A 42 21.49 41.62 10.68
N THR A 43 20.65 42.45 10.07
CA THR A 43 20.67 42.72 8.60
C THR A 43 21.38 44.05 8.23
N GLY A 44 21.61 44.91 9.20
CA GLY A 44 22.10 46.29 9.00
C GLY A 44 23.62 46.45 8.78
N THR A 45 24.39 45.36 8.75
CA THR A 45 25.82 45.46 8.45
C THR A 45 26.02 45.58 6.91
N SER A 46 27.04 46.33 6.47
CA SER A 46 27.32 46.51 5.05
C SER A 46 27.48 45.18 4.31
N LYS A 47 28.23 44.22 4.90
CA LYS A 47 28.44 42.88 4.30
C LYS A 47 27.13 42.09 4.12
N ILE A 48 26.23 42.16 5.06
CA ILE A 48 24.91 41.46 4.98
C ILE A 48 24.00 42.16 4.00
N SER A 49 24.00 43.49 3.94
CA SER A 49 23.24 44.27 2.95
C SER A 49 23.71 44.02 1.52
N ASP A 50 25.02 43.86 1.33
CA ASP A 50 25.62 43.53 0.01
C ASP A 50 25.19 42.12 -0.44
N ILE A 51 25.22 41.13 0.47
CA ILE A 51 24.75 39.77 0.16
C ILE A 51 23.28 39.77 -0.27
N LEU A 52 22.42 40.51 0.43
CA LEU A 52 21.01 40.63 0.07
C LEU A 52 20.83 41.27 -1.31
N THR A 53 21.60 42.32 -1.60
CA THR A 53 21.55 43.01 -2.87
C THR A 53 21.98 42.11 -4.03
N ASP A 54 23.07 41.36 -3.85
CA ASP A 54 23.55 40.42 -4.85
C ASP A 54 22.61 39.24 -5.01
N LEU A 55 22.00 38.72 -3.95
CA LEU A 55 21.02 37.65 -4.03
C LEU A 55 19.77 38.08 -4.82
N ARG A 56 19.29 39.31 -4.58
CA ARG A 56 18.19 39.90 -5.39
C ARG A 56 18.55 40.02 -6.85
N ALA A 57 19.77 40.52 -7.15
CA ALA A 57 20.26 40.61 -8.52
C ALA A 57 20.38 39.23 -9.18
N ALA A 58 20.91 38.24 -8.47
CA ALA A 58 21.04 36.86 -8.96
C ALA A 58 19.66 36.20 -9.25
N THR A 59 18.69 36.36 -8.34
CA THR A 59 17.35 35.77 -8.51
C THR A 59 16.53 36.46 -9.61
N SER A 60 16.83 37.69 -9.98
CA SER A 60 16.18 38.42 -11.07
C SER A 60 16.70 38.02 -12.46
N GLN A 61 17.83 37.32 -12.57
CA GLN A 61 18.37 36.87 -13.84
C GLN A 61 17.41 35.90 -14.55
N SER A 62 17.06 36.20 -15.79
CA SER A 62 16.25 35.34 -16.64
C SER A 62 17.05 34.20 -17.27
N ASP A 63 18.30 34.44 -17.61
CA ASP A 63 19.20 33.43 -18.17
C ASP A 63 19.67 32.45 -17.09
N PRO A 64 19.44 31.13 -17.25
CA PRO A 64 19.79 30.14 -16.24
C PRO A 64 21.31 30.07 -15.96
N ALA A 65 22.17 30.21 -16.96
CA ALA A 65 23.62 30.13 -16.78
C ALA A 65 24.15 31.35 -16.03
N LYS A 66 23.68 32.56 -16.39
CA LYS A 66 24.02 33.80 -15.69
C LYS A 66 23.50 33.77 -14.24
N ARG A 67 22.29 33.24 -14.02
CA ARG A 67 21.73 33.05 -12.68
C ARG A 67 22.60 32.12 -11.83
N ALA A 68 22.98 30.94 -12.36
CA ALA A 68 23.84 29.99 -11.65
C ALA A 68 25.21 30.62 -11.30
N SER A 69 25.84 31.35 -12.21
CA SER A 69 27.09 32.05 -11.96
C SER A 69 26.94 33.14 -10.88
N ALA A 70 25.87 33.94 -10.96
CA ALA A 70 25.59 34.96 -9.94
C ALA A 70 25.32 34.36 -8.55
N LEU A 71 24.53 33.28 -8.47
CA LEU A 71 24.28 32.56 -7.20
C LEU A 71 25.57 31.98 -6.59
N ASN A 72 26.47 31.44 -7.41
CA ASN A 72 27.79 31.00 -6.95
C ASN A 72 28.61 32.16 -6.34
N GLY A 73 28.57 33.32 -6.97
CA GLY A 73 29.20 34.53 -6.43
C GLY A 73 28.60 34.93 -5.06
N VAL A 74 27.26 34.88 -4.92
CA VAL A 74 26.59 35.16 -3.64
C VAL A 74 26.97 34.11 -2.58
N LYS A 75 27.07 32.84 -2.94
CA LYS A 75 27.50 31.76 -2.04
C LYS A 75 28.89 32.04 -1.49
N GLN A 76 29.88 32.31 -2.38
CA GLN A 76 31.25 32.64 -2.01
C GLN A 76 31.32 33.86 -1.09
N LYS A 77 30.58 34.92 -1.42
CA LYS A 77 30.52 36.14 -0.59
C LYS A 77 29.94 35.87 0.80
N SER A 78 28.89 35.03 0.88
CA SER A 78 28.28 34.62 2.15
C SER A 78 29.24 33.79 3.02
N GLU A 79 29.93 32.83 2.41
CA GLU A 79 30.95 32.00 3.07
C GLU A 79 32.11 32.85 3.57
N GLN A 80 32.59 33.80 2.75
CA GLN A 80 33.66 34.76 3.16
C GLN A 80 33.23 35.66 4.30
N ALA A 81 31.99 36.16 4.29
CA ALA A 81 31.45 36.97 5.38
C ALA A 81 31.41 36.16 6.68
N ILE A 82 31.04 34.88 6.62
CA ILE A 82 31.01 33.97 7.78
C ILE A 82 32.44 33.66 8.27
N GLN A 83 33.35 33.25 7.38
CA GLN A 83 34.66 32.72 7.74
C GLN A 83 35.65 33.81 8.15
N THR A 84 35.69 34.92 7.41
CA THR A 84 36.68 35.98 7.63
C THR A 84 36.06 37.33 7.89
N GLY A 85 34.76 37.49 7.68
CA GLY A 85 34.05 38.76 7.76
C GLY A 85 33.41 39.08 9.10
N ASN A 86 33.69 38.28 10.17
CA ASN A 86 33.11 38.42 11.50
C ASN A 86 31.58 38.26 11.54
N GLN A 87 30.99 37.52 10.58
CA GLN A 87 29.54 37.25 10.53
C GLN A 87 29.18 35.81 10.95
N ALA A 88 30.12 35.05 11.51
CA ALA A 88 29.88 33.66 11.92
C ALA A 88 28.76 33.54 12.98
N ASN A 89 28.60 34.53 13.85
CA ASN A 89 27.56 34.59 14.88
C ASN A 89 26.34 35.44 14.47
N ASN A 90 26.19 35.73 13.19
CA ASN A 90 25.05 36.46 12.65
C ASN A 90 24.12 35.51 11.86
N ALA A 91 22.94 35.23 12.41
CA ALA A 91 21.96 34.35 11.81
C ALA A 91 21.56 34.76 10.36
N ALA A 92 21.55 36.09 10.06
CA ALA A 92 21.23 36.59 8.73
C ALA A 92 22.22 36.07 7.68
N ALA A 93 23.53 35.99 7.98
CA ALA A 93 24.53 35.47 7.05
C ALA A 93 24.24 34.01 6.67
N TRP A 94 23.93 33.19 7.64
CA TRP A 94 23.58 31.78 7.44
C TRP A 94 22.22 31.60 6.74
N ILE A 95 21.22 32.45 7.03
CA ILE A 95 19.92 32.42 6.34
C ILE A 95 20.12 32.76 4.85
N TYR A 96 20.92 33.77 4.52
CA TYR A 96 21.17 34.10 3.12
C TYR A 96 21.98 33.03 2.40
N LEU A 97 22.95 32.39 3.07
CA LEU A 97 23.66 31.24 2.51
C LEU A 97 22.68 30.11 2.20
N GLY A 98 21.82 29.73 3.15
CA GLY A 98 20.83 28.67 2.95
C GLY A 98 19.82 28.99 1.84
N ARG A 99 19.35 30.25 1.74
CA ARG A 99 18.50 30.70 0.64
C ARG A 99 19.23 30.62 -0.69
N THR A 100 20.48 31.02 -0.76
CA THR A 100 21.31 30.93 -1.98
C THR A 100 21.46 29.49 -2.41
N ASP A 101 21.73 28.58 -1.48
CA ASP A 101 21.82 27.14 -1.73
C ASP A 101 20.51 26.58 -2.28
N LEU A 102 19.34 26.98 -1.74
CA LEU A 102 18.04 26.57 -2.30
C LEU A 102 17.83 27.05 -3.74
N TYR A 103 18.17 28.30 -4.05
CA TYR A 103 18.10 28.82 -5.41
C TYR A 103 19.06 28.10 -6.36
N ALA A 104 20.18 27.60 -5.86
CA ALA A 104 21.12 26.75 -6.60
C ALA A 104 20.72 25.28 -6.65
N GLY A 105 19.70 24.87 -5.88
CA GLY A 105 19.25 23.48 -5.77
C GLY A 105 20.06 22.61 -4.79
N ASP A 106 20.96 23.21 -4.00
CA ASP A 106 21.73 22.54 -2.95
C ASP A 106 20.93 22.43 -1.65
N VAL A 107 20.09 21.38 -1.59
CA VAL A 107 19.20 21.13 -0.44
C VAL A 107 19.98 20.83 0.85
N ALA A 108 21.09 20.11 0.74
CA ALA A 108 21.89 19.73 1.90
C ALA A 108 22.67 20.93 2.49
N GLY A 109 23.26 21.75 1.61
CA GLY A 109 23.88 23.00 1.98
C GLY A 109 22.89 23.94 2.69
N ALA A 110 21.69 24.07 2.14
CA ALA A 110 20.63 24.88 2.69
C ALA A 110 20.22 24.42 4.11
N ASP A 111 19.98 23.11 4.32
CA ASP A 111 19.62 22.57 5.64
C ASP A 111 20.74 22.82 6.67
N SER A 112 21.98 22.64 6.25
CA SER A 112 23.15 22.93 7.11
C SER A 112 23.20 24.39 7.52
N ALA A 113 23.05 25.31 6.56
CA ALA A 113 23.09 26.74 6.81
C ALA A 113 21.93 27.21 7.70
N PHE A 114 20.70 26.76 7.43
CA PHE A 114 19.54 27.06 8.28
C PHE A 114 19.69 26.51 9.68
N SER A 115 20.24 25.31 9.84
CA SER A 115 20.49 24.72 11.17
C SER A 115 21.52 25.52 11.98
N GLN A 116 22.52 26.13 11.32
CA GLN A 116 23.44 27.05 12.00
C GLN A 116 22.76 28.36 12.39
N ALA A 117 21.92 28.92 11.51
CA ALA A 117 21.15 30.11 11.85
C ALA A 117 20.27 29.89 13.09
N GLU A 118 19.59 28.75 13.20
CA GLU A 118 18.73 28.39 14.32
C GLU A 118 19.51 28.17 15.65
N LYS A 119 20.72 27.63 15.56
CA LYS A 119 21.60 27.51 16.74
C LYS A 119 22.02 28.88 17.30
N ILE A 120 22.26 29.84 16.39
CA ILE A 120 22.67 31.20 16.76
C ILE A 120 21.45 32.00 17.26
N ALA A 121 20.33 31.87 16.56
CA ALA A 121 19.11 32.64 16.80
C ALA A 121 17.87 31.70 16.71
N PRO A 122 17.45 31.06 17.81
CA PRO A 122 16.31 30.14 17.82
C PRO A 122 14.99 30.75 17.38
N ASP A 123 14.82 32.07 17.48
CA ASP A 123 13.65 32.82 16.99
C ASP A 123 13.59 32.89 15.46
N CYS A 124 14.64 32.47 14.75
CA CYS A 124 14.65 32.37 13.31
C CYS A 124 14.07 31.05 12.77
N ARG A 125 13.68 30.11 13.60
CA ARG A 125 13.15 28.81 13.19
C ARG A 125 11.95 28.92 12.27
N ASP A 126 10.96 29.74 12.59
CA ASP A 126 9.77 29.93 11.75
C ASP A 126 10.12 30.47 10.36
N GLU A 127 11.17 31.29 10.27
CA GLU A 127 11.67 31.81 9.01
C GLU A 127 12.35 30.71 8.17
N THR A 128 13.25 29.96 8.79
CA THR A 128 13.98 28.89 8.10
C THR A 128 13.07 27.74 7.73
N ASP A 129 12.08 27.39 8.56
CA ASP A 129 11.10 26.36 8.30
C ASP A 129 10.21 26.72 7.10
N ARG A 130 9.82 27.99 6.93
CA ARG A 130 9.10 28.42 5.71
C ARG A 130 9.93 28.18 4.45
N TRP A 131 11.22 28.49 4.45
CA TRP A 131 12.12 28.24 3.32
C TRP A 131 12.31 26.74 3.06
N ARG A 132 12.44 25.94 4.12
CA ARG A 132 12.51 24.49 4.03
C ARG A 132 11.23 23.90 3.42
N GLN A 133 10.04 24.35 3.85
CA GLN A 133 8.76 23.90 3.31
C GLN A 133 8.60 24.26 1.83
N MET A 134 9.05 25.46 1.41
CA MET A 134 9.01 25.86 -0.01
C MET A 134 9.86 24.95 -0.90
N ALA A 135 11.01 24.48 -0.41
CA ALA A 135 11.86 23.53 -1.12
C ALA A 135 11.35 22.10 -1.05
N TRP A 136 10.71 21.72 0.07
CA TRP A 136 10.16 20.42 0.33
C TRP A 136 8.96 20.08 -0.57
N ALA A 137 8.04 21.02 -0.76
CA ALA A 137 6.79 20.78 -1.45
C ALA A 137 6.96 20.26 -2.90
N PRO A 138 7.81 20.84 -3.77
CA PRO A 138 8.04 20.30 -5.13
C PRO A 138 8.67 18.91 -5.10
N LEU A 139 9.54 18.61 -4.14
CA LEU A 139 10.17 17.29 -4.02
C LEU A 139 9.13 16.22 -3.69
N VAL A 140 8.21 16.51 -2.77
CA VAL A 140 7.14 15.56 -2.41
C VAL A 140 6.14 15.39 -3.54
N ASN A 141 5.70 16.47 -4.18
CA ASN A 141 4.73 16.39 -5.28
C ASN A 141 5.28 15.60 -6.48
N ASP A 142 6.53 15.84 -6.84
CA ASP A 142 7.20 15.07 -7.89
C ASP A 142 7.43 13.61 -7.45
N GLY A 143 7.80 13.39 -6.19
CA GLY A 143 7.93 12.05 -5.62
C GLY A 143 6.63 11.25 -5.73
N ILE A 144 5.49 11.85 -5.38
CA ILE A 144 4.16 11.24 -5.55
C ILE A 144 3.87 10.96 -7.03
N THR A 145 4.20 11.90 -7.92
CA THR A 145 4.01 11.71 -9.37
C THR A 145 4.81 10.52 -9.88
N PHE A 146 6.07 10.37 -9.45
CA PHE A 146 6.89 9.21 -9.83
C PHE A 146 6.40 7.90 -9.21
N ALA A 147 5.95 7.93 -7.97
CA ALA A 147 5.38 6.76 -7.32
C ALA A 147 4.14 6.25 -8.07
N ASN A 148 3.23 7.16 -8.43
CA ASN A 148 2.04 6.85 -9.23
C ASN A 148 2.38 6.40 -10.66
N GLY A 149 3.47 6.91 -11.24
CA GLY A 149 4.00 6.52 -12.54
C GLY A 149 4.84 5.24 -12.54
N ASN A 150 4.81 4.45 -11.47
CA ASN A 150 5.56 3.20 -11.32
C ASN A 150 7.09 3.35 -11.40
N LYS A 151 7.62 4.43 -10.82
CA LYS A 151 9.05 4.74 -10.76
C LYS A 151 9.53 4.88 -9.31
N PRO A 152 9.50 3.77 -8.51
CA PRO A 152 9.72 3.83 -7.06
C PRO A 152 11.12 4.33 -6.68
N ASP A 153 12.16 4.04 -7.46
CA ASP A 153 13.52 4.50 -7.16
C ASP A 153 13.66 6.02 -7.30
N SER A 154 13.03 6.59 -8.34
CA SER A 154 12.99 8.04 -8.51
C SER A 154 12.17 8.73 -7.42
N ALA A 155 11.03 8.16 -7.05
CA ALA A 155 10.20 8.62 -5.95
C ALA A 155 10.97 8.59 -4.64
N ARG A 156 11.65 7.47 -4.35
CA ARG A 156 12.46 7.29 -3.14
C ARG A 156 13.54 8.36 -3.02
N ALA A 157 14.28 8.63 -4.10
CA ALA A 157 15.32 9.66 -4.09
C ALA A 157 14.77 11.04 -3.74
N LEU A 158 13.60 11.42 -4.27
CA LEU A 158 12.94 12.69 -4.00
C LEU A 158 12.42 12.77 -2.56
N PHE A 159 11.79 11.71 -2.04
CA PHE A 159 11.32 11.70 -0.66
C PHE A 159 12.46 11.72 0.36
N LEU A 160 13.59 11.06 0.09
CA LEU A 160 14.79 11.15 0.93
C LEU A 160 15.32 12.59 0.96
N GLN A 161 15.38 13.24 -0.20
CA GLN A 161 15.81 14.63 -0.29
C GLN A 161 14.82 15.59 0.42
N ALA A 162 13.52 15.35 0.28
CA ALA A 162 12.50 16.08 1.02
C ALA A 162 12.69 15.97 2.53
N ASN A 163 12.96 14.77 3.05
CA ASN A 163 13.25 14.55 4.47
C ASN A 163 14.61 15.13 4.93
N THR A 164 15.54 15.41 4.00
CA THR A 164 16.76 16.14 4.33
C THR A 164 16.45 17.58 4.68
N ILE A 165 15.62 18.25 3.86
CA ILE A 165 15.37 19.68 4.04
C ILE A 165 14.28 19.98 5.08
N TYR A 166 13.22 19.18 5.17
CA TYR A 166 12.13 19.43 6.11
C TYR A 166 11.56 18.13 6.70
N ARG A 167 11.57 18.07 8.02
CA ARG A 167 11.13 16.90 8.81
C ARG A 167 9.85 17.15 9.60
N GLY A 168 9.19 18.29 9.38
CA GLY A 168 7.96 18.67 10.09
C GLY A 168 6.67 18.09 9.50
N SER A 169 6.74 17.38 8.34
CA SER A 169 5.58 16.74 7.70
C SER A 169 5.74 15.22 7.64
N PRO A 170 4.68 14.44 7.90
CA PRO A 170 4.73 12.98 7.81
C PRO A 170 4.78 12.45 6.38
N SER A 171 4.40 13.25 5.37
CA SER A 171 4.08 12.77 4.01
C SER A 171 5.24 12.05 3.32
N ALA A 172 6.46 12.60 3.35
CA ALA A 172 7.61 11.96 2.70
C ALA A 172 8.03 10.68 3.44
N PHE A 173 7.93 10.65 4.77
CA PHE A 173 8.17 9.45 5.58
C PHE A 173 7.16 8.35 5.27
N LEU A 174 5.86 8.67 5.15
CA LEU A 174 4.81 7.72 4.78
C LEU A 174 5.09 7.07 3.44
N ASN A 175 5.40 7.87 2.42
CA ASN A 175 5.66 7.38 1.08
C ASN A 175 6.93 6.49 1.04
N LEU A 176 7.98 6.83 1.78
CA LEU A 176 9.15 5.96 1.94
C LEU A 176 8.77 4.64 2.62
N GLY A 177 7.99 4.69 3.69
CA GLY A 177 7.47 3.49 4.36
C GLY A 177 6.74 2.56 3.38
N VAL A 178 5.86 3.11 2.53
CA VAL A 178 5.14 2.35 1.50
C VAL A 178 6.10 1.75 0.47
N ILE A 179 7.05 2.54 -0.05
CA ILE A 179 8.03 2.04 -1.04
C ILE A 179 8.83 0.87 -0.47
N TYR A 180 9.38 1.02 0.74
CA TYR A 180 10.16 -0.04 1.36
C TYR A 180 9.33 -1.28 1.73
N ALA A 181 8.08 -1.10 2.19
CA ALA A 181 7.17 -2.21 2.46
C ALA A 181 6.83 -3.01 1.19
N ASN A 182 6.63 -2.33 0.06
CA ASN A 182 6.38 -2.96 -1.24
C ASN A 182 7.62 -3.70 -1.78
N GLN A 183 8.82 -3.28 -1.39
CA GLN A 183 10.08 -3.96 -1.70
C GLN A 183 10.42 -5.10 -0.72
N GLY A 184 9.55 -5.37 0.26
CA GLY A 184 9.79 -6.39 1.31
C GLY A 184 10.79 -5.97 2.38
N GLN A 185 11.29 -4.73 2.36
CA GLN A 185 12.23 -4.18 3.33
C GLN A 185 11.48 -3.71 4.59
N ASN A 186 10.86 -4.67 5.29
CA ASN A 186 9.92 -4.39 6.35
C ASN A 186 10.54 -3.64 7.56
N ASP A 187 11.81 -3.87 7.92
CA ASP A 187 12.48 -3.14 9.03
C ASP A 187 12.62 -1.66 8.70
N THR A 188 13.05 -1.35 7.48
CA THR A 188 13.16 0.03 7.01
C THR A 188 11.79 0.70 6.91
N ALA A 189 10.79 -0.02 6.40
CA ALA A 189 9.41 0.46 6.32
C ALA A 189 8.84 0.78 7.70
N ALA A 190 9.04 -0.10 8.70
CA ALA A 190 8.60 0.13 10.07
C ALA A 190 9.22 1.39 10.68
N THR A 191 10.52 1.62 10.42
CA THR A 191 11.22 2.84 10.86
C THR A 191 10.57 4.09 10.28
N TYR A 192 10.28 4.11 8.98
CA TYR A 192 9.66 5.27 8.34
C TYR A 192 8.20 5.48 8.78
N PHE A 193 7.41 4.42 8.91
CA PHE A 193 6.04 4.55 9.42
C PHE A 193 6.02 5.04 10.86
N LYS A 194 6.95 4.58 11.72
CA LYS A 194 7.07 5.09 13.09
C LYS A 194 7.39 6.58 13.11
N GLN A 195 8.38 7.02 12.34
CA GLN A 195 8.71 8.44 12.22
C GLN A 195 7.52 9.28 11.74
N ALA A 196 6.78 8.78 10.74
CA ALA A 196 5.59 9.45 10.24
C ALA A 196 4.50 9.56 11.32
N ALA A 197 4.24 8.48 12.07
CA ALA A 197 3.27 8.48 13.16
C ALA A 197 3.67 9.45 14.29
N ASP A 198 4.96 9.45 14.65
CA ASP A 198 5.50 10.33 15.70
C ASP A 198 5.41 11.81 15.29
N ILE A 199 5.62 12.15 14.01
CA ILE A 199 5.46 13.51 13.49
C ILE A 199 3.98 13.89 13.48
N ALA A 200 3.12 13.03 12.91
CA ALA A 200 1.70 13.29 12.75
C ALA A 200 0.97 13.42 14.10
N SER A 201 1.45 12.74 15.15
CA SER A 201 0.85 12.83 16.49
C SER A 201 0.97 14.21 17.16
N LYS A 202 1.83 15.09 16.64
CA LYS A 202 2.10 16.43 17.21
C LYS A 202 1.19 17.52 16.67
N ASP A 203 0.48 17.24 15.57
CA ASP A 203 -0.40 18.20 14.91
C ASP A 203 -1.65 17.48 14.40
N THR A 204 -2.81 17.92 14.89
CA THR A 204 -4.10 17.34 14.54
C THR A 204 -4.49 17.51 13.06
N SER A 205 -3.83 18.44 12.35
CA SER A 205 -4.01 18.56 10.90
C SER A 205 -3.54 17.31 10.13
N PHE A 206 -2.68 16.49 10.75
CA PHE A 206 -2.18 15.22 10.20
C PHE A 206 -2.89 13.98 10.74
N ALA A 207 -4.14 14.12 11.21
CA ALA A 207 -4.87 13.01 11.84
C ALA A 207 -5.04 11.79 10.91
N ASP A 208 -5.23 12.00 9.61
CA ASP A 208 -5.39 10.90 8.65
C ASP A 208 -4.05 10.24 8.33
N GLU A 209 -2.98 11.01 8.21
CA GLU A 209 -1.62 10.51 8.08
C GLU A 209 -1.20 9.71 9.32
N GLN A 210 -1.59 10.15 10.51
CA GLN A 210 -1.34 9.42 11.76
C GLN A 210 -2.01 8.05 11.75
N LYS A 211 -3.29 7.99 11.37
CA LYS A 211 -4.01 6.72 11.22
C LYS A 211 -3.32 5.80 10.24
N PHE A 212 -2.99 6.33 9.05
CA PHE A 212 -2.35 5.55 7.99
C PHE A 212 -0.97 5.02 8.43
N ALA A 213 -0.13 5.86 9.03
CA ALA A 213 1.19 5.48 9.53
C ALA A 213 1.09 4.40 10.61
N THR A 214 0.19 4.60 11.57
CA THR A 214 0.02 3.71 12.73
C THR A 214 -0.47 2.33 12.31
N LEU A 215 -1.44 2.26 11.38
CA LEU A 215 -1.91 0.99 10.81
C LEU A 215 -0.80 0.25 10.09
N ASN A 216 -0.10 0.94 9.18
CA ASN A 216 0.95 0.31 8.37
C ASN A 216 2.16 -0.11 9.20
N LEU A 217 2.51 0.62 10.25
CA LEU A 217 3.51 0.19 11.22
C LEU A 217 3.14 -1.18 11.83
N GLY A 218 1.93 -1.31 12.34
CA GLY A 218 1.45 -2.58 12.90
C GLY A 218 1.42 -3.70 11.87
N VAL A 219 0.99 -3.41 10.64
CA VAL A 219 0.94 -4.41 9.56
C VAL A 219 2.34 -4.92 9.18
N VAL A 220 3.33 -4.02 9.05
CA VAL A 220 4.69 -4.45 8.71
C VAL A 220 5.38 -5.19 9.85
N LEU A 221 5.09 -4.83 11.11
CA LEU A 221 5.56 -5.57 12.29
C LEU A 221 4.95 -6.99 12.33
N ASN A 222 3.67 -7.14 12.03
CA ASN A 222 3.04 -8.46 11.87
C ASN A 222 3.73 -9.31 10.79
N ARG A 223 4.04 -8.71 9.62
CA ARG A 223 4.78 -9.42 8.55
C ARG A 223 6.14 -9.91 9.01
N GLN A 224 6.78 -9.21 9.94
CA GLN A 224 8.05 -9.61 10.56
C GLN A 224 7.85 -10.61 11.69
N LYS A 225 6.61 -10.97 12.04
CA LYS A 225 6.25 -11.77 13.21
C LYS A 225 6.64 -11.12 14.55
N LYS A 226 6.85 -9.80 14.55
CA LYS A 226 7.07 -8.98 15.75
C LYS A 226 5.71 -8.61 16.36
N TYR A 227 4.95 -9.64 16.72
CA TYR A 227 3.54 -9.48 17.10
C TYR A 227 3.37 -8.63 18.36
N ASP A 228 4.25 -8.80 19.36
CA ASP A 228 4.23 -7.97 20.58
C ASP A 228 4.41 -6.49 20.28
N GLU A 229 5.34 -6.16 19.37
CA GLU A 229 5.59 -4.78 18.94
C GLU A 229 4.42 -4.24 18.09
N ALA A 230 3.72 -5.10 17.36
CA ALA A 230 2.60 -4.71 16.49
C ALA A 230 1.33 -4.35 17.28
N ILE A 231 1.12 -4.95 18.45
CA ILE A 231 -0.10 -4.74 19.26
C ILE A 231 -0.29 -3.26 19.60
N VAL A 232 0.75 -2.59 20.08
CA VAL A 232 0.65 -1.20 20.56
C VAL A 232 0.16 -0.24 19.47
N PRO A 233 0.78 -0.16 18.28
CA PRO A 233 0.29 0.71 17.21
C PRO A 233 -1.09 0.27 16.70
N LEU A 234 -1.42 -1.02 16.66
CA LEU A 234 -2.72 -1.49 16.19
C LEU A 234 -3.85 -1.19 17.18
N GLU A 235 -3.61 -1.28 18.50
CA GLU A 235 -4.55 -0.83 19.52
C GLU A 235 -4.76 0.68 19.45
N GLN A 236 -3.68 1.46 19.22
CA GLN A 236 -3.76 2.90 19.01
C GLN A 236 -4.58 3.23 17.76
N TYR A 237 -4.35 2.55 16.65
CA TYR A 237 -5.12 2.72 15.43
C TYR A 237 -6.61 2.47 15.67
N ARG A 238 -6.96 1.40 16.38
CA ARG A 238 -8.35 1.09 16.67
C ARG A 238 -9.08 2.15 17.50
N LYS A 239 -8.36 2.85 18.39
CA LYS A 239 -8.93 4.01 19.11
C LYS A 239 -9.24 5.17 18.16
N MET A 240 -8.41 5.38 17.13
CA MET A 240 -8.60 6.44 16.14
C MET A 240 -9.63 6.07 15.04
N ALA A 241 -9.79 4.77 14.75
CA ALA A 241 -10.66 4.25 13.70
C ALA A 241 -11.43 2.99 14.18
N PRO A 242 -12.37 3.10 15.12
CA PRO A 242 -12.99 1.94 15.79
C PRO A 242 -13.84 1.06 14.87
N THR A 243 -14.35 1.62 13.76
CA THR A 243 -15.19 0.92 12.78
C THR A 243 -14.41 0.30 11.62
N ASP A 244 -13.12 0.64 11.46
CA ASP A 244 -12.30 0.07 10.40
C ASP A 244 -11.92 -1.37 10.67
N THR A 245 -12.29 -2.24 9.73
CA THR A 245 -12.05 -3.70 9.85
C THR A 245 -10.61 -4.10 9.58
N SER A 246 -9.84 -3.28 8.86
CA SER A 246 -8.44 -3.57 8.51
C SER A 246 -7.56 -3.60 9.75
N GLY A 247 -7.73 -2.60 10.63
CA GLY A 247 -7.03 -2.54 11.92
C GLY A 247 -7.41 -3.69 12.85
N GLY A 248 -8.71 -4.07 12.83
CA GLY A 248 -9.17 -5.21 13.62
C GLY A 248 -8.56 -6.54 13.16
N LYS A 249 -8.50 -6.78 11.85
CA LYS A 249 -7.84 -7.97 11.29
C LYS A 249 -6.34 -8.02 11.61
N ALA A 250 -5.65 -6.90 11.50
CA ALA A 250 -4.23 -6.82 11.82
C ALA A 250 -3.97 -7.05 13.32
N LEU A 251 -4.80 -6.46 14.20
CA LEU A 251 -4.68 -6.63 15.65
C LEU A 251 -5.01 -8.08 16.08
N HIS A 252 -6.04 -8.67 15.47
CA HIS A 252 -6.37 -10.07 15.67
C HIS A 252 -5.18 -10.98 15.35
N ALA A 253 -4.53 -10.78 14.20
CA ALA A 253 -3.34 -11.55 13.84
C ALA A 253 -2.20 -11.40 14.88
N ALA A 254 -2.01 -10.20 15.43
CA ALA A 254 -1.01 -9.95 16.48
C ALA A 254 -1.37 -10.65 17.79
N TYR A 255 -2.65 -10.60 18.21
CA TYR A 255 -3.10 -11.33 19.41
C TYR A 255 -2.97 -12.83 19.25
N CYS A 256 -3.33 -13.39 18.08
CA CYS A 256 -3.11 -14.80 17.78
C CYS A 256 -1.62 -15.17 17.84
N GLY A 257 -0.75 -14.34 17.27
CA GLY A 257 0.70 -14.57 17.25
C GLY A 257 1.35 -14.52 18.64
N THR A 258 0.70 -13.85 19.61
CA THR A 258 1.16 -13.74 21.01
C THR A 258 0.36 -14.60 21.99
N ASN A 259 -0.53 -15.48 21.48
CA ASN A 259 -1.43 -16.33 22.28
C ASN A 259 -2.36 -15.55 23.23
N GLN A 260 -2.69 -14.28 22.92
CA GLN A 260 -3.68 -13.50 23.66
C GLN A 260 -5.11 -13.87 23.21
N ASN A 261 -5.47 -15.14 23.39
CA ASN A 261 -6.67 -15.76 22.81
C ASN A 261 -7.97 -15.06 23.24
N ASP A 262 -8.08 -14.59 24.47
CA ASP A 262 -9.28 -13.90 24.97
C ASP A 262 -9.52 -12.59 24.20
N LYS A 263 -8.47 -11.83 23.94
CA LYS A 263 -8.54 -10.59 23.15
C LYS A 263 -8.82 -10.86 21.67
N ALA A 264 -8.21 -11.90 21.11
CA ALA A 264 -8.47 -12.32 19.74
C ALA A 264 -9.95 -12.74 19.58
N GLN A 265 -10.48 -13.56 20.51
CA GLN A 265 -11.88 -14.00 20.48
C GLN A 265 -12.88 -12.83 20.60
N ALA A 266 -12.54 -11.81 21.38
CA ALA A 266 -13.37 -10.59 21.43
C ALA A 266 -13.48 -9.90 20.06
N LEU A 267 -12.36 -9.84 19.31
CA LEU A 267 -12.35 -9.30 17.94
C LEU A 267 -13.07 -10.22 16.95
N GLU A 268 -12.92 -11.53 17.09
CA GLU A 268 -13.62 -12.53 16.28
C GLU A 268 -15.14 -12.32 16.35
N LYS A 269 -15.67 -12.19 17.56
CA LYS A 269 -17.10 -11.91 17.78
C LYS A 269 -17.54 -10.54 17.23
N GLN A 270 -16.71 -9.51 17.41
CA GLN A 270 -17.05 -8.16 17.00
C GLN A 270 -17.03 -7.96 15.48
N GLN A 271 -16.10 -8.61 14.76
CA GLN A 271 -15.84 -8.39 13.34
C GLN A 271 -16.03 -9.65 12.48
N SER A 272 -16.59 -10.72 13.03
CA SER A 272 -16.77 -12.00 12.34
C SER A 272 -15.47 -12.53 11.73
N LEU A 273 -14.38 -12.49 12.52
CA LEU A 273 -13.08 -12.98 12.07
C LEU A 273 -12.96 -14.49 12.38
N PRO A 274 -12.14 -15.23 11.60
CA PRO A 274 -11.89 -16.63 11.87
C PRO A 274 -11.09 -16.78 13.19
N PRO A 275 -11.23 -17.91 13.91
CA PRO A 275 -10.45 -18.19 15.10
C PRO A 275 -8.93 -18.20 14.85
N CYS A 276 -8.14 -17.90 15.88
CA CYS A 276 -6.67 -17.89 15.82
C CYS A 276 -6.05 -19.17 15.22
N SER A 277 -6.66 -20.32 15.46
CA SER A 277 -6.20 -21.60 14.91
C SER A 277 -6.25 -21.67 13.39
N VAL A 278 -7.06 -20.81 12.75
CA VAL A 278 -7.19 -20.70 11.29
C VAL A 278 -6.28 -19.59 10.74
N ALA A 279 -6.02 -18.51 11.51
CA ALA A 279 -5.29 -17.34 11.05
C ALA A 279 -3.75 -17.44 11.15
N GLY A 280 -3.20 -18.29 12.02
CA GLY A 280 -1.76 -18.38 12.32
C GLY A 280 -1.11 -19.76 12.20
N GLY A 281 -1.85 -20.79 11.77
CA GLY A 281 -1.30 -22.13 11.57
C GLY A 281 -0.31 -22.19 10.39
N ASP A 282 0.39 -23.34 10.28
CA ASP A 282 1.32 -23.66 9.18
C ASP A 282 0.77 -23.31 7.79
N ALA A 283 -0.54 -23.44 7.58
CA ALA A 283 -1.19 -23.12 6.31
C ALA A 283 -1.20 -21.60 6.04
N GLY A 284 -1.48 -20.75 7.03
CA GLY A 284 -1.42 -19.28 6.89
C GLY A 284 -0.02 -18.80 6.55
N ASN A 285 1.01 -19.33 7.20
CA ASN A 285 2.42 -19.06 6.87
C ASN A 285 2.78 -19.45 5.42
N LEU A 286 2.22 -20.57 4.94
CA LEU A 286 2.44 -21.03 3.56
C LEU A 286 1.74 -20.12 2.55
N VAL A 287 0.54 -19.63 2.86
CA VAL A 287 -0.17 -18.64 2.02
C VAL A 287 0.63 -17.34 1.94
N GLU A 288 1.11 -16.80 3.05
CA GLU A 288 1.92 -15.57 3.07
C GLU A 288 3.21 -15.71 2.24
N LYS A 289 3.94 -16.83 2.41
CA LYS A 289 5.11 -17.14 1.60
C LYS A 289 4.77 -17.30 0.12
N GLY A 290 3.62 -17.92 -0.17
CA GLY A 290 3.10 -18.07 -1.52
C GLY A 290 2.81 -16.71 -2.18
N VAL A 291 2.17 -15.79 -1.45
CA VAL A 291 1.92 -14.41 -1.92
C VAL A 291 3.23 -13.66 -2.15
N ALA A 292 4.21 -13.79 -1.25
CA ALA A 292 5.52 -13.16 -1.43
C ALA A 292 6.24 -13.70 -2.68
N ALA A 293 6.23 -15.00 -2.90
CA ALA A 293 6.79 -15.63 -4.09
C ALA A 293 6.06 -15.18 -5.37
N PHE A 294 4.73 -15.08 -5.32
CA PHE A 294 3.91 -14.60 -6.44
C PHE A 294 4.27 -13.16 -6.83
N ASN A 295 4.36 -12.29 -5.84
CA ASN A 295 4.74 -10.87 -6.03
C ASN A 295 6.17 -10.69 -6.55
N ALA A 296 7.06 -11.65 -6.23
CA ALA A 296 8.41 -11.73 -6.79
C ALA A 296 8.47 -12.38 -8.19
N ASN A 297 7.30 -12.68 -8.80
CA ASN A 297 7.15 -13.41 -10.07
C ASN A 297 7.70 -14.86 -10.05
N ASN A 298 7.95 -15.43 -8.87
CA ASN A 298 8.35 -16.83 -8.69
C ASN A 298 7.10 -17.73 -8.67
N PHE A 299 6.37 -17.77 -9.78
CA PHE A 299 5.04 -18.37 -9.88
C PHE A 299 5.01 -19.87 -9.58
N VAL A 300 6.06 -20.61 -9.96
CA VAL A 300 6.13 -22.05 -9.66
C VAL A 300 6.25 -22.27 -8.16
N GLN A 301 7.16 -21.56 -7.49
CA GLN A 301 7.30 -21.61 -6.04
C GLN A 301 6.01 -21.16 -5.32
N ALA A 302 5.37 -20.11 -5.82
CA ALA A 302 4.09 -19.65 -5.27
C ALA A 302 3.03 -20.76 -5.34
N ALA A 303 2.89 -21.41 -6.49
CA ALA A 303 1.94 -22.50 -6.68
C ALA A 303 2.20 -23.68 -5.72
N ASP A 304 3.47 -24.05 -5.52
CA ASP A 304 3.83 -25.12 -4.59
C ASP A 304 3.49 -24.76 -3.14
N LEU A 305 3.75 -23.52 -2.72
CA LEU A 305 3.43 -23.03 -1.37
C LEU A 305 1.90 -22.98 -1.13
N PHE A 306 1.12 -22.50 -2.11
CA PHE A 306 -0.34 -22.52 -2.01
C PHE A 306 -0.90 -23.95 -2.01
N GLY A 307 -0.31 -24.87 -2.78
CA GLY A 307 -0.65 -26.30 -2.75
C GLY A 307 -0.39 -26.95 -1.40
N GLN A 308 0.74 -26.65 -0.76
CA GLN A 308 1.03 -27.08 0.60
C GLN A 308 0.06 -26.49 1.62
N ALA A 309 -0.35 -25.22 1.45
CA ALA A 309 -1.37 -24.60 2.30
C ALA A 309 -2.71 -25.29 2.17
N TYR A 310 -3.13 -25.60 0.96
CA TYR A 310 -4.37 -26.36 0.69
C TYR A 310 -4.32 -27.78 1.27
N ALA A 311 -3.18 -28.47 1.15
CA ALA A 311 -3.02 -29.79 1.74
C ALA A 311 -3.16 -29.79 3.27
N LYS A 312 -2.78 -28.71 3.95
CA LYS A 312 -2.93 -28.55 5.39
C LYS A 312 -4.33 -28.09 5.82
N GLN A 313 -5.01 -27.34 4.95
CA GLN A 313 -6.38 -26.89 5.14
C GLN A 313 -7.20 -27.24 3.89
N PRO A 314 -7.68 -28.48 3.76
CA PRO A 314 -8.63 -28.84 2.74
C PRO A 314 -9.85 -27.91 2.82
N TYR A 315 -10.37 -27.49 1.67
CA TYR A 315 -11.46 -26.50 1.52
C TYR A 315 -11.02 -25.04 1.70
N ASN A 316 -9.71 -24.74 1.70
CA ASN A 316 -9.23 -23.37 1.61
C ASN A 316 -9.33 -22.90 0.14
N HIS A 317 -10.44 -22.23 -0.18
CA HIS A 317 -10.76 -21.73 -1.53
C HIS A 317 -9.71 -20.76 -2.04
N ASP A 318 -9.20 -19.86 -1.17
CA ASP A 318 -8.20 -18.87 -1.54
C ASP A 318 -6.86 -19.54 -1.90
N ALA A 319 -6.46 -20.58 -1.17
CA ALA A 319 -5.24 -21.31 -1.49
C ALA A 319 -5.33 -21.99 -2.87
N LEU A 320 -6.47 -22.62 -3.20
CA LEU A 320 -6.71 -23.22 -4.52
C LEU A 320 -6.72 -22.17 -5.63
N LEU A 321 -7.41 -21.04 -5.42
CA LEU A 321 -7.48 -19.94 -6.39
C LEU A 321 -6.10 -19.37 -6.68
N ASN A 322 -5.32 -19.11 -5.62
CA ASN A 322 -3.97 -18.59 -5.75
C ASN A 322 -3.01 -19.59 -6.40
N GLN A 323 -3.17 -20.89 -6.11
CA GLN A 323 -2.41 -21.96 -6.76
C GLN A 323 -2.69 -22.01 -8.26
N ALA A 324 -3.98 -22.06 -8.64
CA ALA A 324 -4.39 -22.07 -10.05
C ALA A 324 -3.91 -20.80 -10.79
N THR A 325 -4.04 -19.62 -10.16
CA THR A 325 -3.56 -18.35 -10.70
C THR A 325 -2.05 -18.37 -10.93
N SER A 326 -1.29 -18.96 -10.02
CA SER A 326 0.17 -19.10 -10.12
C SER A 326 0.57 -20.03 -11.28
N TYR A 327 -0.15 -21.14 -11.47
CA TYR A 327 0.07 -22.02 -12.64
C TYR A 327 -0.34 -21.35 -13.95
N PHE A 328 -1.38 -20.55 -13.96
CA PHE A 328 -1.74 -19.72 -15.11
C PHE A 328 -0.61 -18.74 -15.48
N LYS A 329 -0.06 -18.03 -14.50
CA LYS A 329 1.06 -17.09 -14.71
C LYS A 329 2.34 -17.78 -15.18
N SER A 330 2.61 -18.99 -14.71
CA SER A 330 3.76 -19.80 -15.16
C SER A 330 3.52 -20.57 -16.46
N LYS A 331 2.35 -20.43 -17.08
CA LYS A 331 1.94 -21.14 -18.31
C LYS A 331 2.03 -22.67 -18.18
N ASN A 332 1.71 -23.20 -17.01
CA ASN A 332 1.71 -24.64 -16.75
C ASN A 332 0.29 -25.20 -16.88
N GLY A 333 -0.17 -25.43 -18.12
CA GLY A 333 -1.52 -25.88 -18.42
C GLY A 333 -1.96 -27.14 -17.69
N PRO A 334 -1.16 -28.24 -17.66
CA PRO A 334 -1.53 -29.45 -16.92
C PRO A 334 -1.78 -29.19 -15.42
N LYS A 335 -0.87 -28.48 -14.76
CA LYS A 335 -0.99 -28.11 -13.34
C LYS A 335 -2.12 -27.11 -13.07
N LEU A 336 -2.39 -26.23 -14.02
CA LEU A 336 -3.53 -25.31 -13.96
C LEU A 336 -4.86 -26.09 -13.95
N VAL A 337 -5.03 -27.10 -14.82
CA VAL A 337 -6.23 -27.96 -14.81
C VAL A 337 -6.34 -28.71 -13.48
N GLU A 338 -5.23 -29.26 -12.97
CA GLU A 338 -5.18 -29.97 -11.69
C GLU A 338 -5.66 -29.10 -10.52
N ALA A 339 -5.21 -27.84 -10.45
CA ALA A 339 -5.54 -26.92 -9.38
C ALA A 339 -6.94 -26.29 -9.52
N ALA A 340 -7.37 -25.95 -10.74
CA ALA A 340 -8.66 -25.30 -10.96
C ALA A 340 -9.87 -26.28 -10.84
N THR A 341 -9.67 -27.57 -11.10
CA THR A 341 -10.74 -28.58 -11.03
C THR A 341 -11.37 -28.68 -9.64
N PRO A 342 -10.62 -28.85 -8.54
CA PRO A 342 -11.22 -28.90 -7.21
C PRO A 342 -11.87 -27.56 -6.82
N LEU A 343 -11.35 -26.43 -7.25
CA LEU A 343 -11.97 -25.13 -6.98
C LEU A 343 -13.36 -25.02 -7.64
N VAL A 344 -13.51 -25.47 -8.91
CA VAL A 344 -14.79 -25.52 -9.60
C VAL A 344 -15.73 -26.55 -8.97
N ALA A 345 -15.20 -27.59 -8.32
CA ALA A 345 -16.02 -28.54 -7.56
C ALA A 345 -16.54 -27.96 -6.25
N LEU A 346 -15.76 -27.12 -5.57
CA LEU A 346 -16.18 -26.39 -4.38
C LEU A 346 -17.17 -25.27 -4.70
N GLU A 347 -16.90 -24.52 -5.76
CA GLU A 347 -17.67 -23.35 -6.19
C GLU A 347 -18.06 -23.44 -7.69
N PRO A 348 -19.09 -24.19 -8.03
CA PRO A 348 -19.47 -24.47 -9.41
C PRO A 348 -19.82 -23.25 -10.27
N MET A 349 -20.14 -22.12 -9.66
CA MET A 349 -20.48 -20.86 -10.33
C MET A 349 -19.37 -19.80 -10.21
N ASN A 350 -18.21 -20.14 -9.67
CA ASN A 350 -17.10 -19.22 -9.59
C ASN A 350 -16.52 -18.96 -10.99
N GLU A 351 -16.79 -17.77 -11.50
CA GLU A 351 -16.43 -17.38 -12.85
C GLU A 351 -14.92 -17.40 -13.09
N VAL A 352 -14.13 -16.95 -12.11
CA VAL A 352 -12.66 -16.93 -12.20
C VAL A 352 -12.11 -18.36 -12.26
N ALA A 353 -12.65 -19.26 -11.44
CA ALA A 353 -12.26 -20.67 -11.45
C ALA A 353 -12.56 -21.33 -12.80
N LEU A 354 -13.75 -21.05 -13.38
CA LEU A 354 -14.12 -21.54 -14.71
C LEU A 354 -13.21 -20.96 -15.80
N GLN A 355 -12.84 -19.67 -15.75
CA GLN A 355 -11.90 -19.06 -16.70
C GLN A 355 -10.51 -19.69 -16.61
N LEU A 356 -10.02 -19.94 -15.42
CA LEU A 356 -8.73 -20.62 -15.21
C LEU A 356 -8.77 -22.05 -15.76
N LEU A 357 -9.85 -22.79 -15.51
CA LEU A 357 -10.04 -24.15 -16.04
C LEU A 357 -10.14 -24.16 -17.58
N GLU A 358 -10.88 -23.22 -18.16
CA GLU A 358 -10.97 -22.99 -19.61
C GLU A 358 -9.59 -22.78 -20.23
N GLN A 359 -8.78 -21.91 -19.62
CA GLN A 359 -7.43 -21.63 -20.08
C GLN A 359 -6.52 -22.87 -19.96
N GLY A 360 -6.63 -23.63 -18.88
CA GLY A 360 -5.89 -24.88 -18.70
C GLY A 360 -6.24 -25.91 -19.77
N TYR A 361 -7.52 -26.08 -20.11
CA TYR A 361 -7.95 -26.96 -21.22
C TYR A 361 -7.47 -26.46 -22.57
N LYS A 362 -7.43 -25.15 -22.80
CA LYS A 362 -6.86 -24.57 -24.01
C LYS A 362 -5.38 -24.92 -24.17
N GLU A 363 -4.58 -24.70 -23.09
CA GLU A 363 -3.15 -24.98 -23.10
C GLU A 363 -2.82 -26.47 -23.25
N THR A 364 -3.67 -27.34 -22.73
CA THR A 364 -3.54 -28.80 -22.84
C THR A 364 -4.25 -29.39 -24.09
N LYS A 365 -4.78 -28.54 -24.99
CA LYS A 365 -5.46 -28.91 -26.22
C LYS A 365 -6.69 -29.85 -26.04
N GLN A 366 -7.36 -29.73 -24.88
CA GLN A 366 -8.58 -30.48 -24.56
C GLN A 366 -9.82 -29.69 -25.02
N LEU A 367 -10.02 -29.59 -26.35
CA LEU A 367 -11.01 -28.69 -26.98
C LEU A 367 -12.44 -28.93 -26.47
N ASP A 368 -12.88 -30.20 -26.40
CA ASP A 368 -14.24 -30.53 -25.97
C ASP A 368 -14.53 -30.03 -24.55
N LYS A 369 -13.57 -30.24 -23.63
CA LYS A 369 -13.69 -29.75 -22.25
C LYS A 369 -13.63 -28.24 -22.18
N GLN A 370 -12.79 -27.60 -22.99
CA GLN A 370 -12.75 -26.15 -23.11
C GLN A 370 -14.10 -25.58 -23.51
N VAL A 371 -14.68 -26.11 -24.63
CA VAL A 371 -15.98 -25.66 -25.13
C VAL A 371 -17.08 -25.88 -24.11
N ALA A 372 -17.12 -27.02 -23.42
CA ALA A 372 -18.09 -27.31 -22.38
C ALA A 372 -17.97 -26.31 -21.20
N THR A 373 -16.74 -25.97 -20.80
CA THR A 373 -16.50 -25.03 -19.72
C THR A 373 -16.89 -23.58 -20.08
N VAL A 374 -16.58 -23.15 -21.31
CA VAL A 374 -17.03 -21.85 -21.86
C VAL A 374 -18.55 -21.75 -21.87
N THR A 375 -19.22 -22.78 -22.42
CA THR A 375 -20.70 -22.84 -22.51
C THR A 375 -21.31 -22.75 -21.11
N ARG A 376 -20.80 -23.55 -20.16
CA ARG A 376 -21.24 -23.51 -18.77
C ARG A 376 -21.07 -22.12 -18.15
N ARG A 377 -19.91 -21.48 -18.31
CA ARG A 377 -19.63 -20.15 -17.77
C ARG A 377 -20.53 -19.07 -18.36
N ARG A 378 -20.80 -19.15 -19.68
CA ARG A 378 -21.68 -18.20 -20.40
C ARG A 378 -23.13 -18.34 -19.98
N ALA A 379 -23.56 -19.53 -19.61
CA ALA A 379 -24.92 -19.81 -19.17
C ALA A 379 -25.21 -19.47 -17.73
N LEU A 380 -24.21 -19.03 -16.92
CA LEU A 380 -24.43 -18.63 -15.54
C LEU A 380 -25.34 -17.41 -15.48
N PRO A 381 -26.51 -17.49 -14.79
CA PRO A 381 -27.47 -16.38 -14.71
C PRO A 381 -27.02 -15.29 -13.73
N VAL A 382 -26.18 -15.65 -12.75
CA VAL A 382 -25.62 -14.72 -11.78
C VAL A 382 -24.13 -14.99 -11.55
N LYS A 383 -23.39 -13.96 -11.14
CA LYS A 383 -22.06 -14.05 -10.54
C LYS A 383 -22.23 -14.03 -9.02
N LEU A 384 -21.60 -14.94 -8.30
CA LEU A 384 -21.55 -14.96 -6.84
C LEU A 384 -20.16 -14.53 -6.37
N GLU A 385 -20.10 -13.52 -5.54
CA GLU A 385 -18.85 -13.04 -4.94
C GLU A 385 -18.95 -13.12 -3.42
N THR A 386 -18.07 -13.90 -2.82
CA THR A 386 -17.95 -13.98 -1.36
C THR A 386 -17.35 -12.67 -0.81
N LYS A 387 -18.07 -12.02 0.09
CA LYS A 387 -17.67 -10.77 0.76
C LYS A 387 -16.94 -11.04 2.08
N ASN A 388 -17.52 -11.92 2.88
CA ASN A 388 -16.99 -12.28 4.17
C ASN A 388 -17.37 -13.73 4.53
N ILE A 389 -16.51 -14.36 5.29
CA ILE A 389 -16.75 -15.68 5.86
C ILE A 389 -16.37 -15.61 7.33
N ALA A 390 -17.30 -16.01 8.21
CA ALA A 390 -17.01 -16.31 9.59
C ALA A 390 -17.22 -17.83 9.76
N ILE A 391 -16.18 -18.54 10.12
CA ILE A 391 -16.22 -19.99 10.34
C ILE A 391 -15.58 -20.31 11.70
N SER A 392 -16.26 -21.13 12.46
CA SER A 392 -15.79 -21.74 13.71
C SER A 392 -16.06 -23.23 13.67
N PRO A 393 -15.55 -24.04 14.60
CA PRO A 393 -15.88 -25.46 14.67
C PRO A 393 -17.37 -25.78 14.82
N THR A 394 -18.18 -24.80 15.23
CA THR A 394 -19.62 -24.98 15.51
C THR A 394 -20.54 -24.13 14.66
N ASP A 395 -20.01 -23.10 13.97
CA ASP A 395 -20.80 -22.12 13.25
C ASP A 395 -20.12 -21.71 11.94
N ILE A 396 -20.92 -21.44 10.93
CA ILE A 396 -20.47 -20.77 9.71
C ILE A 396 -21.48 -19.70 9.27
N LYS A 397 -20.95 -18.56 8.84
CA LYS A 397 -21.71 -17.50 8.17
C LYS A 397 -20.95 -17.01 6.95
N ILE A 398 -21.59 -17.10 5.79
CA ILE A 398 -21.01 -16.70 4.50
C ILE A 398 -21.87 -15.58 3.93
N GLY A 399 -21.30 -14.37 3.84
CA GLY A 399 -21.93 -13.25 3.16
C GLY A 399 -21.42 -13.16 1.73
N MET A 400 -22.35 -13.07 0.77
CA MET A 400 -22.03 -12.98 -0.67
C MET A 400 -22.87 -11.90 -1.33
N THR A 401 -22.37 -11.39 -2.46
CA THR A 401 -23.16 -10.58 -3.39
C THR A 401 -23.42 -11.39 -4.65
N ALA A 402 -24.69 -11.51 -5.03
CA ALA A 402 -25.13 -12.03 -6.32
C ALA A 402 -25.30 -10.84 -7.28
N THR A 403 -24.70 -10.94 -8.46
CA THR A 403 -24.83 -9.96 -9.56
C THR A 403 -25.44 -10.64 -10.78
N GLY A 404 -26.57 -10.13 -11.30
CA GLY A 404 -27.20 -10.63 -12.51
C GLY A 404 -26.28 -10.51 -13.73
N ARG A 405 -26.34 -11.47 -14.64
CA ARG A 405 -25.50 -11.55 -15.84
C ARG A 405 -26.33 -11.58 -17.13
N ASP A 406 -25.73 -11.16 -18.24
CA ASP A 406 -26.22 -11.44 -19.59
C ASP A 406 -25.84 -12.88 -19.96
N ALA A 407 -26.63 -13.83 -19.43
CA ALA A 407 -26.41 -15.27 -19.66
C ALA A 407 -26.81 -15.69 -21.07
N ARG A 408 -26.05 -16.61 -21.68
CA ARG A 408 -26.27 -17.07 -23.04
C ARG A 408 -26.17 -18.58 -23.15
N ASP A 409 -26.99 -19.19 -24.01
CA ASP A 409 -26.93 -20.60 -24.29
C ASP A 409 -25.76 -21.01 -25.22
N SER A 410 -25.70 -22.27 -25.59
CA SER A 410 -24.65 -22.80 -26.46
C SER A 410 -24.71 -22.27 -27.91
N LYS A 411 -25.83 -21.64 -28.30
CA LYS A 411 -26.06 -21.04 -29.63
C LYS A 411 -25.93 -19.52 -29.59
N ASP A 412 -25.41 -18.97 -28.47
CA ASP A 412 -25.28 -17.54 -28.22
C ASP A 412 -26.60 -16.76 -28.06
N ALA A 413 -27.71 -17.45 -27.89
CA ALA A 413 -28.98 -16.81 -27.61
C ALA A 413 -29.08 -16.38 -26.16
N PRO A 414 -29.66 -15.18 -25.87
CA PRO A 414 -29.81 -14.67 -24.51
C PRO A 414 -30.76 -15.55 -23.69
N LEU A 415 -30.36 -15.90 -22.50
CA LEU A 415 -31.18 -16.61 -21.52
C LEU A 415 -31.94 -15.61 -20.65
N LYS A 416 -33.22 -15.89 -20.37
CA LYS A 416 -33.99 -15.05 -19.43
C LYS A 416 -33.45 -15.21 -18.02
N PRO A 417 -33.46 -14.12 -17.20
CA PRO A 417 -33.16 -14.25 -15.79
C PRO A 417 -34.03 -15.31 -15.11
N ALA A 418 -33.37 -16.20 -14.40
CA ALA A 418 -34.02 -17.32 -13.69
C ALA A 418 -33.52 -17.40 -12.26
N PRO A 419 -34.33 -17.92 -11.32
CA PRO A 419 -33.86 -18.13 -9.97
C PRO A 419 -32.72 -19.15 -9.94
N VAL A 420 -31.76 -18.97 -9.04
CA VAL A 420 -30.67 -19.91 -8.81
C VAL A 420 -30.86 -20.55 -7.44
N ASN A 421 -31.09 -21.85 -7.45
CA ASN A 421 -31.24 -22.64 -6.23
C ASN A 421 -29.91 -23.33 -5.91
N LEU A 422 -29.40 -23.10 -4.72
CA LEU A 422 -28.13 -23.63 -4.26
C LEU A 422 -28.33 -24.42 -2.97
N THR A 423 -27.58 -25.51 -2.82
CA THR A 423 -27.40 -26.18 -1.52
C THR A 423 -25.96 -25.97 -1.09
N PHE A 424 -25.77 -25.28 0.00
CA PHE A 424 -24.49 -25.19 0.68
C PHE A 424 -24.32 -26.39 1.60
N GLU A 425 -23.18 -27.05 1.49
CA GLU A 425 -22.76 -28.19 2.31
C GLU A 425 -21.63 -27.74 3.20
N MET A 426 -21.81 -27.83 4.51
CA MET A 426 -20.76 -27.62 5.52
C MET A 426 -20.02 -28.93 5.69
N LEU A 427 -18.70 -28.88 5.65
CA LEU A 427 -17.84 -30.04 5.57
C LEU A 427 -17.03 -30.20 6.85
N GLY A 428 -16.95 -31.43 7.36
CA GLY A 428 -16.03 -31.83 8.42
C GLY A 428 -14.58 -31.94 7.91
N ALA A 429 -13.65 -32.20 8.82
CA ALA A 429 -12.23 -32.36 8.47
C ALA A 429 -11.97 -33.56 7.53
N ASP A 430 -12.81 -34.57 7.60
CA ASP A 430 -12.80 -35.76 6.73
C ASP A 430 -13.55 -35.58 5.40
N GLY A 431 -14.15 -34.41 5.17
CA GLY A 431 -14.98 -34.10 4.02
C GLY A 431 -16.43 -34.57 4.09
N ALA A 432 -16.84 -35.17 5.21
CA ALA A 432 -18.23 -35.50 5.41
C ALA A 432 -19.10 -34.24 5.53
N VAL A 433 -20.32 -34.31 4.99
CA VAL A 433 -21.29 -33.21 5.15
C VAL A 433 -21.86 -33.24 6.56
N VAL A 434 -21.59 -32.21 7.35
CA VAL A 434 -22.05 -32.08 8.74
C VAL A 434 -23.31 -31.21 8.88
N ALA A 435 -23.56 -30.34 7.90
CA ALA A 435 -24.79 -29.55 7.77
C ALA A 435 -25.04 -29.14 6.31
N THR A 436 -26.29 -28.80 6.03
CA THR A 436 -26.69 -28.25 4.73
C THR A 436 -27.57 -27.00 4.94
N GLN A 437 -27.44 -26.03 4.04
CA GLN A 437 -28.29 -24.85 4.00
C GLN A 437 -28.64 -24.51 2.54
N ASP A 438 -29.92 -24.40 2.27
CA ASP A 438 -30.40 -23.97 0.96
C ASP A 438 -30.42 -22.45 0.84
N LEU A 439 -30.08 -21.95 -0.35
CA LEU A 439 -30.15 -20.56 -0.73
C LEU A 439 -30.82 -20.44 -2.09
N THR A 440 -31.80 -19.58 -2.22
CA THR A 440 -32.36 -19.18 -3.50
C THR A 440 -32.00 -17.73 -3.81
N VAL A 441 -31.29 -17.53 -4.92
CA VAL A 441 -31.07 -16.20 -5.50
C VAL A 441 -32.21 -15.95 -6.48
N PRO A 442 -33.02 -14.87 -6.30
CA PRO A 442 -34.10 -14.57 -7.23
C PRO A 442 -33.57 -14.19 -8.61
N PRO A 443 -34.43 -14.16 -9.65
CA PRO A 443 -34.02 -13.69 -10.97
C PRO A 443 -33.50 -12.25 -10.91
N LEU A 444 -32.26 -12.03 -11.34
CA LEU A 444 -31.62 -10.71 -11.40
C LEU A 444 -31.41 -10.29 -12.85
N GLN A 445 -31.79 -9.06 -13.19
CA GLN A 445 -31.42 -8.44 -14.47
C GLN A 445 -29.88 -8.23 -14.52
N ALA A 446 -29.33 -8.20 -15.72
CA ALA A 446 -27.90 -7.97 -15.89
C ALA A 446 -27.45 -6.67 -15.19
N GLY A 447 -26.45 -6.77 -14.33
CA GLY A 447 -25.91 -5.69 -13.53
C GLY A 447 -26.67 -5.41 -12.20
N ALA A 448 -27.85 -5.97 -12.00
CA ALA A 448 -28.56 -5.86 -10.71
C ALA A 448 -27.83 -6.70 -9.65
N THR A 449 -27.75 -6.20 -8.43
CA THR A 449 -27.06 -6.85 -7.31
C THR A 449 -27.99 -7.14 -6.15
N GLN A 450 -27.72 -8.23 -5.43
CA GLN A 450 -28.39 -8.59 -4.19
C GLN A 450 -27.38 -9.24 -3.22
N ASP A 451 -27.38 -8.75 -2.00
CA ASP A 451 -26.62 -9.40 -0.93
C ASP A 451 -27.42 -10.59 -0.37
N VAL A 452 -26.72 -11.69 -0.20
CA VAL A 452 -27.27 -12.96 0.32
C VAL A 452 -26.37 -13.49 1.42
N THR A 453 -26.94 -14.20 2.37
CA THR A 453 -26.21 -14.78 3.50
C THR A 453 -26.62 -16.24 3.68
N VAL A 454 -25.62 -17.09 3.88
CA VAL A 454 -25.78 -18.48 4.29
C VAL A 454 -25.24 -18.62 5.71
N ALA A 455 -26.01 -19.24 6.61
CA ALA A 455 -25.57 -19.51 7.96
C ALA A 455 -26.01 -20.91 8.37
N ALA A 456 -25.12 -21.65 9.05
CA ALA A 456 -25.42 -22.97 9.58
C ALA A 456 -24.68 -23.21 10.90
N GLN A 457 -25.24 -24.09 11.72
CA GLN A 457 -24.64 -24.58 12.97
C GLN A 457 -24.51 -26.10 12.92
N ALA A 458 -23.31 -26.60 13.18
CA ALA A 458 -23.02 -28.03 13.34
C ALA A 458 -21.66 -28.20 14.00
N ASN A 459 -21.46 -29.30 14.70
CA ASN A 459 -20.14 -29.59 15.27
C ASN A 459 -19.15 -30.06 14.19
N GLY A 460 -17.90 -29.58 14.29
CA GLY A 460 -16.81 -30.05 13.44
C GLY A 460 -16.76 -29.40 12.06
N ILE A 461 -17.37 -28.21 11.86
CA ILE A 461 -17.27 -27.48 10.61
C ILE A 461 -15.81 -27.11 10.35
N ASN A 462 -15.28 -27.53 9.19
CA ASN A 462 -13.92 -27.28 8.75
C ASN A 462 -13.85 -26.58 7.38
N GLY A 463 -14.96 -26.56 6.65
CA GLY A 463 -15.05 -25.91 5.34
C GLY A 463 -16.45 -25.94 4.77
N TRP A 464 -16.58 -25.54 3.51
CA TRP A 464 -17.86 -25.49 2.83
C TRP A 464 -17.69 -25.66 1.32
N ARG A 465 -18.76 -26.08 0.68
CA ARG A 465 -18.95 -26.04 -0.79
C ARG A 465 -20.41 -25.78 -1.08
N TYR A 466 -20.72 -25.49 -2.34
CA TYR A 466 -22.13 -25.50 -2.75
C TYR A 466 -22.35 -26.27 -4.05
N LYS A 467 -23.61 -26.69 -4.25
CA LYS A 467 -24.11 -27.34 -5.44
C LYS A 467 -25.24 -26.52 -6.03
N VAL A 468 -25.35 -26.47 -7.35
CA VAL A 468 -26.50 -25.90 -8.03
C VAL A 468 -27.58 -27.00 -8.08
N LYS A 469 -28.78 -26.71 -7.58
CA LYS A 469 -29.92 -27.59 -7.71
C LYS A 469 -30.45 -27.53 -9.17
N SER A 470 -30.65 -28.67 -9.73
CA SER A 470 -31.29 -28.82 -11.05
C SER A 470 -32.78 -28.51 -11.00
#